data_a2ffeba4136f380cec2044f3d5810b4b
#
_entry.id   a2ffeba4136f380cec2044f3d5810b4b
#
_cell.length_a   1.000
_cell.length_b   1.000
_cell.length_c   1.000
_cell.angle_alpha   90.00
_cell.angle_beta   90.00
_cell.angle_gamma   90.00
#
_symmetry.space_group_name_H-M   'P 1'
#
loop_
_entity.id
_entity.type
_entity.pdbx_description
1 polymer ?
#
loop_
_entity_poly.entity_id
_entity_poly.type
_entity_poly.pdbx_seq_one_letter_code
_entity_poly.pdbx_strand_id
1 'polypeptide(L)'
;MSLRPPRPGGIGVRTPLIDGIDKVTGRAKYTADLFAPGALVGRILRSPHAHARIVAIDTRAAEALEGVHAVCTGDDTPVPFGVLPIAENEYPLARAKVRYRGDPVAAVAAVDQATAERALALIEVEYDVLPAYFTAKAAMKAGAVAIHDDKPNNILREVHAEFGDSAAGFAAADLVREKTFSFAEVNHAHMEPNATLAEYDTERDGVTLHTTTQVPYYVHLKVAACLQIAESQVRVIKPFLGGGFGARTECLHFEIIAALLARKARGTVRLLQTREETFLAHRGRPWTLVKMKIGLQRDGRITALALEATQAGGAYAGYGIITILYTGALMHGIYDIPAIKHDAWPNTTPSATA
;
A
#
# COMPACT_ATOMS: atom_id res chain seq x y z
N MET A 1 -41.64 -8.35 3.11
CA MET A 1 -41.28 -7.83 1.79
C MET A 1 -40.96 -9.04 0.90
N SER A 2 -41.81 -9.38 -0.06
CA SER A 2 -41.63 -10.56 -0.93
C SER A 2 -40.51 -10.28 -1.91
N LEU A 3 -39.39 -10.95 -1.73
CA LEU A 3 -38.27 -10.93 -2.69
C LEU A 3 -38.69 -11.72 -3.93
N ARG A 4 -39.19 -11.05 -4.96
CA ARG A 4 -39.40 -11.68 -6.26
C ARG A 4 -38.03 -12.14 -6.80
N PRO A 5 -37.95 -13.39 -7.31
CA PRO A 5 -36.71 -13.83 -7.96
C PRO A 5 -36.38 -12.90 -9.13
N PRO A 6 -35.10 -12.63 -9.38
CA PRO A 6 -34.67 -11.76 -10.48
C PRO A 6 -35.17 -12.35 -11.82
N ARG A 7 -35.69 -11.48 -12.69
CA ARG A 7 -36.09 -11.88 -14.05
C ARG A 7 -34.82 -12.24 -14.86
N PRO A 8 -34.86 -13.28 -15.70
CA PRO A 8 -33.76 -13.55 -16.64
C PRO A 8 -33.59 -12.35 -17.59
N GLY A 9 -32.37 -11.79 -17.67
CA GLY A 9 -32.09 -10.66 -18.55
C GLY A 9 -31.59 -9.44 -17.77
N GLY A 10 -30.28 -9.33 -17.57
CA GLY A 10 -29.65 -8.46 -16.56
C GLY A 10 -29.68 -6.95 -16.80
N ILE A 11 -29.93 -6.45 -18.01
CA ILE A 11 -29.88 -5.02 -18.29
C ILE A 11 -31.17 -4.33 -17.80
N GLY A 12 -31.00 -3.29 -16.97
CA GLY A 12 -32.14 -2.54 -16.42
C GLY A 12 -32.88 -3.22 -15.26
N VAL A 13 -32.38 -4.35 -14.76
CA VAL A 13 -32.99 -5.06 -13.62
C VAL A 13 -32.18 -4.78 -12.35
N ARG A 14 -32.89 -4.40 -11.28
CA ARG A 14 -32.28 -4.25 -9.95
C ARG A 14 -31.99 -5.63 -9.36
N THR A 15 -30.74 -6.09 -9.51
CA THR A 15 -30.29 -7.37 -8.97
C THR A 15 -29.83 -7.18 -7.52
N PRO A 16 -30.31 -7.99 -6.54
CA PRO A 16 -29.80 -7.97 -5.18
C PRO A 16 -28.32 -8.36 -5.12
N LEU A 17 -27.58 -7.79 -4.18
CA LEU A 17 -26.20 -8.22 -3.89
C LEU A 17 -26.22 -9.68 -3.40
N ILE A 18 -25.38 -10.53 -3.99
CA ILE A 18 -25.28 -11.96 -3.65
C ILE A 18 -24.94 -12.15 -2.16
N ASP A 19 -24.08 -11.32 -1.62
CA ASP A 19 -23.57 -11.36 -0.24
C ASP A 19 -24.35 -10.44 0.72
N GLY A 20 -25.37 -9.75 0.23
CA GLY A 20 -26.10 -8.72 0.99
C GLY A 20 -26.83 -9.28 2.21
N ILE A 21 -27.46 -10.45 2.07
CA ILE A 21 -28.23 -11.07 3.17
C ILE A 21 -27.30 -11.48 4.31
N ASP A 22 -26.17 -12.08 4.02
CA ASP A 22 -25.21 -12.52 5.05
C ASP A 22 -24.63 -11.33 5.81
N LYS A 23 -24.36 -10.21 5.12
CA LYS A 23 -23.89 -8.98 5.74
C LYS A 23 -24.93 -8.35 6.68
N VAL A 24 -26.16 -8.19 6.24
CA VAL A 24 -27.20 -7.52 7.05
C VAL A 24 -27.75 -8.37 8.17
N THR A 25 -27.56 -9.70 8.13
CA THR A 25 -27.98 -10.64 9.18
C THR A 25 -26.84 -11.02 10.14
N GLY A 26 -25.61 -10.51 9.93
CA GLY A 26 -24.44 -10.83 10.74
C GLY A 26 -23.89 -12.25 10.54
N ARG A 27 -24.30 -12.96 9.48
CA ARG A 27 -23.74 -14.28 9.14
C ARG A 27 -22.42 -14.20 8.40
N ALA A 28 -22.14 -13.05 7.77
CA ALA A 28 -20.87 -12.81 7.08
C ALA A 28 -19.71 -12.94 8.04
N LYS A 29 -18.68 -13.74 7.67
CA LYS A 29 -17.46 -13.91 8.44
C LYS A 29 -16.34 -13.13 7.75
N TYR A 30 -15.78 -12.18 8.48
CA TYR A 30 -14.63 -11.39 8.08
C TYR A 30 -13.33 -12.08 8.51
N THR A 31 -12.18 -11.64 8.00
CA THR A 31 -10.90 -12.29 8.33
C THR A 31 -10.61 -12.30 9.83
N ALA A 32 -10.95 -11.23 10.54
CA ALA A 32 -10.78 -11.15 11.99
C ALA A 32 -11.70 -12.11 12.79
N ASP A 33 -12.81 -12.57 12.19
CA ASP A 33 -13.75 -13.50 12.81
C ASP A 33 -13.34 -14.98 12.62
N LEU A 34 -12.33 -15.24 11.79
CA LEU A 34 -11.88 -16.60 11.53
C LEU A 34 -11.14 -17.11 12.75
N PHE A 35 -11.51 -18.32 13.15
CA PHE A 35 -10.91 -19.02 14.28
C PHE A 35 -10.21 -20.29 13.80
N ALA A 36 -8.96 -20.47 14.23
CA ALA A 36 -8.22 -21.72 14.05
C ALA A 36 -7.68 -22.19 15.42
N PRO A 37 -8.06 -23.37 15.89
CA PRO A 37 -7.54 -23.92 17.16
C PRO A 37 -6.00 -23.99 17.13
N GLY A 38 -5.36 -23.49 18.18
CA GLY A 38 -3.90 -23.51 18.31
C GLY A 38 -3.18 -22.48 17.43
N ALA A 39 -3.90 -21.57 16.78
CA ALA A 39 -3.27 -20.50 16.01
C ALA A 39 -2.46 -19.57 16.92
N LEU A 40 -1.22 -19.31 16.53
CA LEU A 40 -0.34 -18.33 17.16
C LEU A 40 -0.78 -16.91 16.83
N VAL A 41 -0.46 -15.98 17.71
CA VAL A 41 -0.69 -14.55 17.50
C VAL A 41 0.55 -13.93 16.87
N GLY A 42 0.39 -13.40 15.65
CA GLY A 42 1.41 -12.63 14.96
C GLY A 42 1.35 -11.14 15.32
N ARG A 43 2.50 -10.53 15.63
CA ARG A 43 2.65 -9.10 15.89
C ARG A 43 3.89 -8.55 15.19
N ILE A 44 3.86 -7.25 14.85
CA ILE A 44 4.90 -6.56 14.10
C ILE A 44 5.52 -5.48 14.97
N LEU A 45 6.86 -5.49 15.08
CA LEU A 45 7.64 -4.37 15.62
C LEU A 45 7.78 -3.31 14.52
N ARG A 46 7.36 -2.09 14.83
CA ARG A 46 7.38 -0.98 13.89
C ARG A 46 8.37 0.10 14.30
N SER A 47 8.99 0.72 13.30
CA SER A 47 9.91 1.84 13.53
C SER A 47 9.21 3.02 14.21
N PRO A 48 9.80 3.59 15.27
CA PRO A 48 9.36 4.85 15.84
C PRO A 48 9.86 6.07 15.02
N HIS A 49 10.82 5.85 14.11
CA HIS A 49 11.46 6.90 13.31
C HIS A 49 10.88 6.97 11.90
N ALA A 50 10.75 8.20 11.40
CA ALA A 50 10.30 8.45 10.04
C ALA A 50 11.39 8.13 8.98
N HIS A 51 12.67 8.27 9.34
CA HIS A 51 13.81 7.93 8.47
C HIS A 51 15.02 7.62 9.32
N ALA A 52 15.53 6.40 9.24
CA ALA A 52 16.75 5.99 9.96
C ALA A 52 17.42 4.80 9.28
N ARG A 53 18.73 4.67 9.43
CA ARG A 53 19.41 3.40 9.16
C ARG A 53 19.19 2.45 10.32
N ILE A 54 19.04 1.18 10.01
CA ILE A 54 19.09 0.10 11.00
C ILE A 54 20.56 -0.31 11.13
N VAL A 55 21.14 -0.06 12.30
CA VAL A 55 22.55 -0.42 12.58
C VAL A 55 22.65 -1.87 13.04
N ALA A 56 21.76 -2.26 13.95
CA ALA A 56 21.68 -3.62 14.47
C ALA A 56 20.26 -3.96 14.94
N ILE A 57 19.92 -5.24 14.90
CA ILE A 57 18.69 -5.81 15.50
C ILE A 57 19.12 -6.99 16.35
N ASP A 58 18.79 -6.98 17.64
CA ASP A 58 18.99 -8.11 18.54
C ASP A 58 17.65 -8.75 18.92
N THR A 59 17.45 -9.99 18.48
CA THR A 59 16.21 -10.75 18.70
C THR A 59 16.37 -11.86 19.75
N ARG A 60 17.58 -12.10 20.27
CA ARG A 60 17.91 -13.27 21.10
C ARG A 60 17.03 -13.37 22.35
N ALA A 61 16.75 -12.26 23.03
CA ALA A 61 15.90 -12.25 24.22
C ALA A 61 14.44 -12.57 23.88
N ALA A 62 13.94 -12.11 22.73
CA ALA A 62 12.60 -12.42 22.25
C ALA A 62 12.47 -13.88 21.83
N GLU A 63 13.47 -14.44 21.16
CA GLU A 63 13.51 -15.84 20.74
C GLU A 63 13.56 -16.80 21.93
N ALA A 64 14.24 -16.41 23.02
CA ALA A 64 14.34 -17.21 24.24
C ALA A 64 13.09 -17.13 25.14
N LEU A 65 12.14 -16.23 24.85
CA LEU A 65 10.94 -16.08 25.67
C LEU A 65 10.01 -17.29 25.49
N GLU A 66 9.65 -17.93 26.59
CA GLU A 66 8.70 -19.05 26.58
C GLU A 66 7.37 -18.64 25.93
N GLY A 67 6.86 -19.49 25.03
CA GLY A 67 5.65 -19.23 24.25
C GLY A 67 5.87 -18.47 22.95
N VAL A 68 7.09 -18.05 22.61
CA VAL A 68 7.46 -17.54 21.29
C VAL A 68 7.86 -18.69 20.39
N HIS A 69 7.29 -18.77 19.20
CA HIS A 69 7.53 -19.82 18.22
C HIS A 69 8.29 -19.38 16.99
N ALA A 70 8.22 -18.09 16.65
CA ALA A 70 8.99 -17.52 15.55
C ALA A 70 9.27 -16.03 15.79
N VAL A 71 10.47 -15.59 15.41
CA VAL A 71 10.87 -14.21 15.29
C VAL A 71 11.47 -14.03 13.90
N CYS A 72 11.08 -12.99 13.17
CA CYS A 72 11.54 -12.67 11.83
C CYS A 72 12.06 -11.24 11.75
N THR A 73 13.09 -11.03 10.95
CA THR A 73 13.66 -9.72 10.61
C THR A 73 13.76 -9.55 9.09
N GLY A 74 14.29 -8.42 8.63
CA GLY A 74 14.51 -8.17 7.21
C GLY A 74 15.44 -9.20 6.53
N ASP A 75 16.28 -9.91 7.28
CA ASP A 75 17.16 -10.93 6.72
C ASP A 75 16.42 -12.22 6.32
N ASP A 76 15.28 -12.48 6.94
CA ASP A 76 14.39 -13.60 6.56
C ASP A 76 13.62 -13.33 5.27
N THR A 77 13.56 -12.07 4.78
CA THR A 77 12.81 -11.68 3.58
C THR A 77 13.63 -10.77 2.66
N PRO A 78 14.67 -11.30 1.99
CA PRO A 78 15.58 -10.50 1.19
C PRO A 78 15.00 -10.01 -0.15
N VAL A 79 13.82 -10.50 -0.54
CA VAL A 79 13.19 -10.18 -1.82
C VAL A 79 12.28 -8.96 -1.66
N PRO A 80 12.52 -7.88 -2.45
CA PRO A 80 11.61 -6.73 -2.45
C PRO A 80 10.30 -7.08 -3.16
N PHE A 81 9.25 -6.34 -2.83
CA PHE A 81 7.95 -6.47 -3.47
C PHE A 81 7.37 -5.10 -3.84
N GLY A 82 6.27 -5.11 -4.55
CA GLY A 82 5.50 -3.94 -4.97
C GLY A 82 4.41 -4.36 -5.94
N VAL A 83 3.50 -3.46 -6.24
CA VAL A 83 2.34 -3.78 -7.11
C VAL A 83 2.72 -3.87 -8.59
N LEU A 84 3.72 -3.12 -9.01
CA LEU A 84 4.19 -3.05 -10.39
C LEU A 84 5.65 -3.46 -10.48
N PRO A 85 6.10 -4.12 -11.56
CA PRO A 85 7.50 -4.46 -11.75
C PRO A 85 8.45 -3.25 -11.72
N ILE A 86 7.95 -2.05 -12.05
CA ILE A 86 8.72 -0.79 -12.01
C ILE A 86 8.73 -0.12 -10.63
N ALA A 87 8.07 -0.70 -9.64
CA ALA A 87 7.82 -0.13 -8.32
C ALA A 87 7.99 -1.17 -7.20
N GLU A 88 8.86 -2.16 -7.40
CA GLU A 88 9.19 -3.17 -6.39
C GLU A 88 10.36 -2.66 -5.54
N ASN A 89 10.07 -1.77 -4.62
CA ASN A 89 11.07 -1.12 -3.77
C ASN A 89 10.78 -1.20 -2.26
N GLU A 90 9.79 -2.01 -1.87
CA GLU A 90 9.40 -2.26 -0.48
C GLU A 90 9.89 -3.65 -0.05
N TYR A 91 10.38 -3.77 1.19
CA TYR A 91 10.66 -5.06 1.81
C TYR A 91 9.55 -5.39 2.83
N PRO A 92 9.15 -6.66 2.98
CA PRO A 92 8.16 -7.05 3.98
C PRO A 92 8.54 -6.63 5.41
N LEU A 93 9.84 -6.74 5.73
CA LEU A 93 10.47 -6.21 6.93
C LEU A 93 11.69 -5.37 6.49
N ALA A 94 11.83 -4.17 7.03
CA ALA A 94 12.91 -3.26 6.69
C ALA A 94 14.28 -3.89 6.97
N ARG A 95 15.23 -3.76 6.02
CA ARG A 95 16.56 -4.37 6.11
C ARG A 95 17.60 -3.39 6.61
N ALA A 96 17.97 -2.42 5.79
CA ALA A 96 19.05 -1.47 6.08
C ALA A 96 18.53 -0.11 6.52
N LYS A 97 17.28 0.23 6.18
CA LYS A 97 16.76 1.58 6.38
C LYS A 97 15.23 1.51 6.57
N VAL A 98 14.73 2.22 7.58
CA VAL A 98 13.32 2.52 7.72
C VAL A 98 13.01 3.85 7.06
N ARG A 99 11.85 3.95 6.40
CA ARG A 99 11.49 5.06 5.51
C ARG A 99 10.23 5.80 5.90
N TYR A 100 9.49 5.30 6.89
CA TYR A 100 8.36 6.00 7.49
C TYR A 100 8.15 5.55 8.94
N ARG A 101 7.48 6.36 9.73
CA ARG A 101 7.08 5.97 11.08
C ARG A 101 6.01 4.88 11.00
N GLY A 102 6.31 3.70 11.52
CA GLY A 102 5.45 2.52 11.37
C GLY A 102 5.97 1.48 10.39
N ASP A 103 7.11 1.73 9.74
CA ASP A 103 7.78 0.76 8.85
C ASP A 103 8.05 -0.55 9.62
N PRO A 104 7.66 -1.72 9.12
CA PRO A 104 7.86 -2.99 9.83
C PRO A 104 9.35 -3.34 9.89
N VAL A 105 9.85 -3.68 11.08
CA VAL A 105 11.29 -3.95 11.32
C VAL A 105 11.52 -5.40 11.70
N ALA A 106 10.68 -5.93 12.59
CA ALA A 106 10.70 -7.32 13.00
C ALA A 106 9.27 -7.81 13.25
N ALA A 107 9.09 -9.12 13.35
CA ALA A 107 7.79 -9.70 13.65
C ALA A 107 7.94 -10.96 14.51
N VAL A 108 6.94 -11.23 15.34
CA VAL A 108 6.92 -12.40 16.22
C VAL A 108 5.62 -13.17 16.06
N ALA A 109 5.69 -14.50 16.29
CA ALA A 109 4.53 -15.37 16.49
C ALA A 109 4.63 -16.03 17.86
N ALA A 110 3.62 -15.85 18.70
CA ALA A 110 3.59 -16.37 20.05
C ALA A 110 2.24 -16.99 20.39
N VAL A 111 2.18 -17.74 21.49
CA VAL A 111 0.98 -18.49 21.94
C VAL A 111 -0.23 -17.58 22.22
N ASP A 112 0.01 -16.34 22.62
CA ASP A 112 -1.03 -15.34 22.87
C ASP A 112 -0.53 -13.92 22.64
N GLN A 113 -1.46 -12.95 22.71
CA GLN A 113 -1.17 -11.54 22.46
C GLN A 113 -0.20 -10.96 23.49
N ALA A 114 -0.37 -11.29 24.79
CA ALA A 114 0.47 -10.75 25.86
C ALA A 114 1.92 -11.20 25.71
N THR A 115 2.13 -12.48 25.34
CA THR A 115 3.46 -13.03 25.05
C THR A 115 4.07 -12.40 23.82
N ALA A 116 3.29 -12.20 22.74
CA ALA A 116 3.77 -11.53 21.54
C ALA A 116 4.18 -10.07 21.82
N GLU A 117 3.42 -9.33 22.60
CA GLU A 117 3.74 -7.93 22.98
C GLU A 117 4.99 -7.87 23.87
N ARG A 118 5.14 -8.78 24.82
CA ARG A 118 6.38 -8.90 25.62
C ARG A 118 7.58 -9.24 24.75
N ALA A 119 7.43 -10.14 23.79
CA ALA A 119 8.49 -10.51 22.86
C ALA A 119 8.93 -9.31 22.01
N LEU A 120 8.00 -8.52 21.48
CA LEU A 120 8.33 -7.29 20.75
C LEU A 120 9.11 -6.30 21.60
N ALA A 121 8.79 -6.18 22.91
CA ALA A 121 9.49 -5.28 23.83
C ALA A 121 10.93 -5.74 24.15
N LEU A 122 11.26 -7.01 23.91
CA LEU A 122 12.59 -7.58 24.11
C LEU A 122 13.48 -7.48 22.85
N ILE A 123 12.92 -7.07 21.71
CA ILE A 123 13.73 -6.85 20.49
C ILE A 123 14.38 -5.49 20.59
N GLU A 124 15.71 -5.47 20.61
CA GLU A 124 16.48 -4.23 20.62
C GLU A 124 16.87 -3.85 19.19
N VAL A 125 16.61 -2.59 18.81
CA VAL A 125 16.98 -2.05 17.50
C VAL A 125 17.79 -0.78 17.68
N GLU A 126 19.00 -0.80 17.14
CA GLU A 126 19.87 0.38 17.09
C GLU A 126 19.64 1.14 15.78
N TYR A 127 19.32 2.44 15.89
CA TYR A 127 19.04 3.31 14.76
C TYR A 127 20.04 4.46 14.66
N ASP A 128 20.50 4.75 13.44
CA ASP A 128 21.12 6.00 13.06
C ASP A 128 20.06 6.88 12.39
N VAL A 129 19.56 7.89 13.13
CA VAL A 129 18.42 8.71 12.69
C VAL A 129 18.85 9.68 11.60
N LEU A 130 18.11 9.70 10.50
CA LEU A 130 18.34 10.53 9.33
C LEU A 130 17.31 11.67 9.25
N PRO A 131 17.62 12.77 8.51
CA PRO A 131 16.65 13.81 8.21
C PRO A 131 15.40 13.26 7.53
N ALA A 132 14.22 13.73 7.96
CA ALA A 132 12.93 13.39 7.41
C ALA A 132 12.27 14.63 6.78
N TYR A 133 11.61 14.44 5.62
CA TYR A 133 10.98 15.52 4.85
C TYR A 133 9.49 15.27 4.68
N PHE A 134 8.65 16.11 5.25
CA PHE A 134 7.18 15.94 5.26
C PHE A 134 6.46 16.68 4.12
N THR A 135 7.20 17.27 3.19
CA THR A 135 6.64 17.89 1.99
C THR A 135 7.45 17.53 0.76
N ALA A 136 6.78 17.38 -0.38
CA ALA A 136 7.42 17.15 -1.67
C ALA A 136 8.53 18.17 -1.96
N LYS A 137 8.26 19.46 -1.73
CA LYS A 137 9.21 20.54 -1.93
C LYS A 137 10.49 20.40 -1.08
N ALA A 138 10.34 19.96 0.18
CA ALA A 138 11.51 19.76 1.05
C ALA A 138 12.32 18.53 0.65
N ALA A 139 11.64 17.44 0.26
CA ALA A 139 12.29 16.20 -0.16
C ALA A 139 13.07 16.37 -1.48
N MET A 140 12.58 17.19 -2.40
CA MET A 140 13.21 17.46 -3.71
C MET A 140 14.28 18.57 -3.67
N LYS A 141 14.53 19.18 -2.51
CA LYS A 141 15.53 20.24 -2.38
C LYS A 141 16.94 19.68 -2.61
N ALA A 142 17.79 20.44 -3.32
CA ALA A 142 19.19 20.08 -3.51
C ALA A 142 19.89 19.84 -2.17
N GLY A 143 20.59 18.71 -2.04
CA GLY A 143 21.25 18.27 -0.81
C GLY A 143 20.35 17.58 0.20
N ALA A 144 19.08 17.35 -0.11
CA ALA A 144 18.23 16.49 0.70
C ALA A 144 18.75 15.05 0.72
N VAL A 145 18.71 14.41 1.90
CA VAL A 145 19.12 13.00 2.04
C VAL A 145 18.15 12.10 1.25
N ALA A 146 18.72 11.18 0.48
CA ALA A 146 17.93 10.24 -0.31
C ALA A 146 17.19 9.22 0.57
N ILE A 147 15.89 9.07 0.34
CA ILE A 147 15.05 8.05 0.98
C ILE A 147 15.37 6.68 0.38
N HIS A 148 15.49 6.62 -0.94
CA HIS A 148 16.02 5.47 -1.68
C HIS A 148 17.35 5.86 -2.32
N ASP A 149 18.40 5.04 -2.11
CA ASP A 149 19.75 5.39 -2.51
C ASP A 149 19.92 5.48 -4.05
N ASP A 150 19.07 4.80 -4.81
CA ASP A 150 18.98 4.88 -6.27
C ASP A 150 18.20 6.10 -6.78
N LYS A 151 17.62 6.93 -5.87
CA LYS A 151 16.85 8.13 -6.18
C LYS A 151 17.39 9.35 -5.41
N PRO A 152 18.57 9.85 -5.76
CA PRO A 152 19.28 10.87 -4.99
C PRO A 152 18.55 12.21 -4.87
N ASN A 153 17.60 12.49 -5.77
CA ASN A 153 16.74 13.68 -5.77
C ASN A 153 15.34 13.43 -5.17
N ASN A 154 15.08 12.24 -4.64
CA ASN A 154 13.78 11.80 -4.13
C ASN A 154 12.63 11.86 -5.15
N ILE A 155 12.94 11.87 -6.44
CA ILE A 155 11.94 11.78 -7.53
C ILE A 155 11.88 10.32 -7.97
N LEU A 156 10.69 9.71 -7.84
CA LEU A 156 10.47 8.32 -8.26
C LEU A 156 10.54 8.19 -9.78
N ARG A 157 9.92 9.14 -10.47
CA ARG A 157 9.84 9.19 -11.93
C ARG A 157 9.53 10.60 -12.39
N GLU A 158 10.03 10.97 -13.57
CA GLU A 158 9.57 12.13 -14.31
C GLU A 158 8.63 11.66 -15.42
N VAL A 159 7.53 12.37 -15.58
CA VAL A 159 6.53 12.09 -16.61
C VAL A 159 6.38 13.34 -17.47
N HIS A 160 6.62 13.21 -18.76
CA HIS A 160 6.44 14.26 -19.75
C HIS A 160 5.60 13.69 -20.89
N ALA A 161 4.44 14.28 -21.12
CA ALA A 161 3.54 13.88 -22.17
C ALA A 161 2.95 15.12 -22.85
N GLU A 162 2.97 15.14 -24.16
CA GLU A 162 2.33 16.21 -24.94
C GLU A 162 1.58 15.58 -26.12
N PHE A 163 0.36 16.05 -26.34
CA PHE A 163 -0.50 15.73 -27.47
C PHE A 163 -0.92 17.02 -28.16
N GLY A 164 -0.78 17.08 -29.47
CA GLY A 164 -0.96 18.31 -30.22
C GLY A 164 0.18 19.32 -29.97
N ASP A 165 -0.02 20.56 -30.35
CA ASP A 165 0.91 21.67 -30.11
C ASP A 165 0.32 22.62 -29.06
N SER A 166 0.74 22.45 -27.81
CA SER A 166 0.24 23.26 -26.70
C SER A 166 0.65 24.73 -26.81
N ALA A 167 1.82 25.04 -27.38
CA ALA A 167 2.28 26.41 -27.56
C ALA A 167 1.40 27.16 -28.58
N ALA A 168 1.12 26.52 -29.74
CA ALA A 168 0.21 27.07 -30.75
C ALA A 168 -1.23 27.21 -30.20
N GLY A 169 -1.70 26.20 -29.42
CA GLY A 169 -3.01 26.24 -28.78
C GLY A 169 -3.18 27.40 -27.78
N PHE A 170 -2.17 27.72 -26.97
CA PHE A 170 -2.17 28.88 -26.10
C PHE A 170 -2.07 30.21 -26.85
N ALA A 171 -1.30 30.24 -27.95
CA ALA A 171 -1.20 31.43 -28.80
C ALA A 171 -2.53 31.79 -29.53
N ALA A 172 -3.32 30.74 -29.85
CA ALA A 172 -4.64 30.89 -30.49
C ALA A 172 -5.78 31.20 -29.49
N ALA A 173 -5.52 31.20 -28.19
CA ALA A 173 -6.55 31.47 -27.17
C ALA A 173 -6.89 32.95 -27.05
N ASP A 174 -8.19 33.26 -26.94
CA ASP A 174 -8.66 34.62 -26.59
C ASP A 174 -8.45 34.93 -25.10
N LEU A 175 -8.43 33.88 -24.28
CA LEU A 175 -8.29 33.93 -22.82
C LEU A 175 -7.41 32.83 -22.33
N VAL A 176 -6.38 33.18 -21.57
CA VAL A 176 -5.53 32.20 -20.85
C VAL A 176 -5.72 32.39 -19.35
N ARG A 177 -5.94 31.32 -18.62
CA ARG A 177 -6.00 31.29 -17.15
C ARG A 177 -5.02 30.28 -16.62
N GLU A 178 -4.39 30.63 -15.51
CA GLU A 178 -3.49 29.75 -14.76
C GLU A 178 -3.88 29.74 -13.29
N LYS A 179 -3.94 28.59 -12.67
CA LYS A 179 -4.25 28.43 -11.26
C LYS A 179 -3.58 27.19 -10.68
N THR A 180 -3.20 27.30 -9.41
CA THR A 180 -2.64 26.17 -8.65
C THR A 180 -3.71 25.62 -7.71
N PHE A 181 -3.82 24.30 -7.67
CA PHE A 181 -4.74 23.56 -6.82
C PHE A 181 -3.94 22.62 -5.92
N SER A 182 -4.33 22.49 -4.66
CA SER A 182 -3.76 21.52 -3.72
C SER A 182 -4.83 20.56 -3.26
N PHE A 183 -4.52 19.28 -3.31
CA PHE A 183 -5.37 18.20 -2.85
C PHE A 183 -4.73 17.56 -1.62
N ALA A 184 -5.48 17.49 -0.52
CA ALA A 184 -5.00 16.89 0.71
C ALA A 184 -4.82 15.37 0.56
N GLU A 185 -3.87 14.83 1.29
CA GLU A 185 -3.75 13.39 1.53
C GLU A 185 -5.00 12.87 2.25
N VAL A 186 -5.47 11.68 1.87
CA VAL A 186 -6.66 11.06 2.48
C VAL A 186 -6.42 9.60 2.78
N ASN A 187 -6.66 9.22 4.04
CA ASN A 187 -6.76 7.84 4.48
C ASN A 187 -8.15 7.27 4.15
N HIS A 188 -8.22 6.04 3.68
CA HIS A 188 -9.48 5.36 3.36
C HIS A 188 -10.34 5.06 4.60
N ALA A 189 -9.73 4.92 5.77
CA ALA A 189 -10.37 4.69 7.07
C ALA A 189 -11.44 3.58 7.03
N HIS A 190 -11.16 2.47 6.33
CA HIS A 190 -12.09 1.33 6.27
C HIS A 190 -12.35 0.78 7.68
N MET A 191 -13.59 0.35 7.94
CA MET A 191 -14.01 -0.09 9.28
C MET A 191 -13.30 -1.36 9.73
N GLU A 192 -13.12 -2.32 8.84
CA GLU A 192 -12.37 -3.55 9.12
C GLU A 192 -10.87 -3.26 9.16
N PRO A 193 -10.15 -3.53 10.28
CA PRO A 193 -8.69 -3.50 10.29
C PRO A 193 -8.08 -4.55 9.34
N ASN A 194 -6.82 -4.38 8.97
CA ASN A 194 -6.12 -5.38 8.19
C ASN A 194 -5.88 -6.65 9.02
N ALA A 195 -6.17 -7.80 8.45
CA ALA A 195 -6.03 -9.09 9.10
C ALA A 195 -5.61 -10.17 8.11
N THR A 196 -4.83 -11.13 8.58
CA THR A 196 -4.47 -12.35 7.85
C THR A 196 -4.41 -13.52 8.81
N LEU A 197 -5.02 -14.63 8.43
CA LEU A 197 -4.82 -15.95 9.01
C LEU A 197 -3.99 -16.76 8.00
N ALA A 198 -2.76 -17.09 8.36
CA ALA A 198 -1.83 -17.86 7.55
C ALA A 198 -1.68 -19.28 8.12
N GLU A 199 -1.93 -20.28 7.30
CA GLU A 199 -1.82 -21.69 7.64
C GLU A 199 -0.69 -22.31 6.81
N TYR A 200 0.34 -22.84 7.47
CA TYR A 200 1.45 -23.50 6.81
C TYR A 200 1.27 -25.01 6.77
N ASP A 201 1.30 -25.58 5.57
CA ASP A 201 1.27 -27.00 5.30
C ASP A 201 2.69 -27.55 5.23
N THR A 202 3.10 -28.28 6.27
CA THR A 202 4.46 -28.83 6.39
C THR A 202 4.76 -29.97 5.42
N GLU A 203 3.74 -30.64 4.87
CA GLU A 203 3.91 -31.75 3.93
C GLU A 203 4.17 -31.24 2.52
N ARG A 204 3.52 -30.12 2.15
CA ARG A 204 3.59 -29.54 0.83
C ARG A 204 4.54 -28.35 0.73
N ASP A 205 5.16 -27.93 1.84
CA ASP A 205 5.89 -26.64 1.96
C ASP A 205 5.06 -25.48 1.38
N GLY A 206 3.77 -25.46 1.72
CA GLY A 206 2.81 -24.52 1.15
C GLY A 206 2.13 -23.66 2.20
N VAL A 207 1.54 -22.54 1.76
CA VAL A 207 0.82 -21.65 2.65
C VAL A 207 -0.56 -21.30 2.12
N THR A 208 -1.57 -21.35 3.00
CA THR A 208 -2.91 -20.83 2.74
C THR A 208 -3.12 -19.56 3.55
N LEU A 209 -3.54 -18.49 2.89
CA LEU A 209 -3.80 -17.18 3.49
C LEU A 209 -5.29 -16.86 3.36
N HIS A 210 -5.95 -16.60 4.48
CA HIS A 210 -7.23 -15.91 4.52
C HIS A 210 -6.94 -14.45 4.87
N THR A 211 -7.17 -13.51 3.95
CA THR A 211 -6.70 -12.13 4.14
C THR A 211 -7.69 -11.08 3.67
N THR A 212 -7.58 -9.89 4.28
CA THR A 212 -8.35 -8.69 3.93
C THR A 212 -7.78 -8.05 2.67
N THR A 213 -8.06 -8.60 1.50
CA THR A 213 -7.57 -8.10 0.21
C THR A 213 -8.69 -7.86 -0.80
N GLN A 214 -8.48 -6.91 -1.72
CA GLN A 214 -9.31 -6.73 -2.91
C GLN A 214 -8.79 -7.56 -4.10
N VAL A 215 -7.53 -8.02 -4.05
CA VAL A 215 -6.79 -8.60 -5.17
C VAL A 215 -6.03 -9.87 -4.76
N PRO A 216 -6.74 -10.99 -4.49
CA PRO A 216 -6.09 -12.23 -4.06
C PRO A 216 -4.94 -12.68 -4.96
N TYR A 217 -5.03 -12.41 -6.26
CA TYR A 217 -4.00 -12.78 -7.24
C TYR A 217 -2.66 -12.05 -6.98
N TYR A 218 -2.68 -10.75 -6.66
CA TYR A 218 -1.43 -10.04 -6.37
C TYR A 218 -0.80 -10.50 -5.05
N VAL A 219 -1.62 -10.79 -4.03
CA VAL A 219 -1.13 -11.39 -2.78
C VAL A 219 -0.47 -12.73 -3.04
N HIS A 220 -1.12 -13.59 -3.84
CA HIS A 220 -0.60 -14.89 -4.27
C HIS A 220 0.82 -14.75 -4.88
N LEU A 221 0.97 -13.91 -5.90
CA LEU A 221 2.24 -13.71 -6.60
C LEU A 221 3.35 -13.20 -5.66
N LYS A 222 3.04 -12.21 -4.83
CA LYS A 222 4.06 -11.57 -3.99
C LYS A 222 4.44 -12.41 -2.79
N VAL A 223 3.51 -13.16 -2.21
CA VAL A 223 3.82 -14.13 -1.15
C VAL A 223 4.73 -15.22 -1.71
N ALA A 224 4.42 -15.81 -2.87
CA ALA A 224 5.26 -16.82 -3.50
C ALA A 224 6.68 -16.30 -3.76
N ALA A 225 6.80 -15.11 -4.35
CA ALA A 225 8.09 -14.48 -4.65
C ALA A 225 8.91 -14.18 -3.38
N CYS A 226 8.31 -13.57 -2.36
CA CYS A 226 9.01 -13.21 -1.12
C CYS A 226 9.39 -14.42 -0.26
N LEU A 227 8.59 -15.47 -0.26
CA LEU A 227 8.92 -16.74 0.41
C LEU A 227 9.84 -17.63 -0.45
N GLN A 228 10.08 -17.28 -1.72
CA GLN A 228 10.87 -18.05 -2.66
C GLN A 228 10.37 -19.50 -2.82
N ILE A 229 9.06 -19.65 -2.97
CA ILE A 229 8.37 -20.92 -3.22
C ILE A 229 7.57 -20.84 -4.52
N ALA A 230 7.17 -22.00 -5.05
CA ALA A 230 6.37 -22.04 -6.27
C ALA A 230 4.97 -21.43 -6.03
N GLU A 231 4.44 -20.75 -7.04
CA GLU A 231 3.08 -20.17 -6.97
C GLU A 231 2.03 -21.24 -6.61
N SER A 232 2.19 -22.47 -7.08
CA SER A 232 1.30 -23.60 -6.76
C SER A 232 1.28 -23.99 -5.26
N GLN A 233 2.27 -23.54 -4.47
CA GLN A 233 2.36 -23.75 -3.02
C GLN A 233 1.66 -22.64 -2.22
N VAL A 234 1.15 -21.60 -2.88
CA VAL A 234 0.44 -20.50 -2.22
C VAL A 234 -1.03 -20.52 -2.59
N ARG A 235 -1.91 -20.47 -1.61
CA ARG A 235 -3.35 -20.32 -1.78
C ARG A 235 -3.84 -19.07 -1.06
N VAL A 236 -4.55 -18.18 -1.75
CA VAL A 236 -5.13 -16.97 -1.15
C VAL A 236 -6.64 -17.03 -1.20
N ILE A 237 -7.27 -16.88 -0.06
CA ILE A 237 -8.72 -16.88 0.13
C ILE A 237 -9.12 -15.48 0.64
N LYS A 238 -10.06 -14.86 -0.05
CA LYS A 238 -10.67 -13.59 0.35
C LYS A 238 -12.00 -13.89 1.04
N PRO A 239 -12.13 -13.75 2.39
CA PRO A 239 -13.39 -13.75 3.10
C PRO A 239 -14.26 -12.54 2.74
N PHE A 240 -15.34 -12.31 3.48
CA PHE A 240 -16.05 -11.02 3.37
C PHE A 240 -15.10 -9.87 3.69
N LEU A 241 -15.26 -8.75 2.98
CA LEU A 241 -14.40 -7.58 3.11
C LEU A 241 -15.17 -6.39 3.68
N GLY A 242 -14.71 -5.85 4.80
CA GLY A 242 -15.31 -4.73 5.53
C GLY A 242 -14.82 -3.36 5.06
N GLY A 243 -14.71 -3.18 3.73
CA GLY A 243 -14.23 -1.98 3.07
C GLY A 243 -12.81 -2.14 2.52
N GLY A 244 -12.53 -1.46 1.42
CA GLY A 244 -11.22 -1.47 0.78
C GLY A 244 -10.92 -0.12 0.15
N PHE A 245 -11.82 0.39 -0.69
CA PHE A 245 -11.76 1.72 -1.33
C PHE A 245 -10.44 1.98 -2.10
N GLY A 246 -9.75 0.91 -2.52
CA GLY A 246 -8.44 0.98 -3.15
C GLY A 246 -7.25 0.76 -2.20
N ALA A 247 -7.41 0.83 -0.88
CA ALA A 247 -6.30 0.63 0.07
C ALA A 247 -5.73 -0.80 0.07
N ARG A 248 -6.49 -1.77 -0.44
CA ARG A 248 -6.16 -3.21 -0.44
C ARG A 248 -6.08 -3.78 -1.86
N THR A 249 -5.66 -2.94 -2.83
CA THR A 249 -5.52 -3.32 -4.25
C THR A 249 -4.11 -3.77 -4.62
N GLU A 250 -3.26 -3.96 -3.63
CA GLU A 250 -1.92 -4.52 -3.75
C GLU A 250 -1.67 -5.52 -2.62
N CYS A 251 -0.60 -6.31 -2.72
CA CYS A 251 -0.11 -7.08 -1.59
C CYS A 251 0.55 -6.13 -0.60
N LEU A 252 0.23 -6.26 0.67
CA LEU A 252 0.79 -5.44 1.73
C LEU A 252 1.77 -6.29 2.57
N HIS A 253 2.70 -5.64 3.26
CA HIS A 253 3.72 -6.29 4.06
C HIS A 253 3.17 -7.32 5.06
N PHE A 254 2.03 -7.04 5.71
CA PHE A 254 1.48 -7.89 6.77
C PHE A 254 1.04 -9.28 6.27
N GLU A 255 0.66 -9.41 5.00
CA GLU A 255 0.28 -10.68 4.38
C GLU A 255 1.51 -11.58 4.20
N ILE A 256 2.61 -11.00 3.72
CA ILE A 256 3.89 -11.70 3.55
C ILE A 256 4.48 -12.06 4.92
N ILE A 257 4.44 -11.14 5.89
CA ILE A 257 4.92 -11.38 7.25
C ILE A 257 4.15 -12.52 7.93
N ALA A 258 2.81 -12.54 7.80
CA ALA A 258 2.01 -13.62 8.36
C ALA A 258 2.37 -15.00 7.76
N ALA A 259 2.58 -15.05 6.44
CA ALA A 259 3.01 -16.26 5.75
C ALA A 259 4.41 -16.72 6.19
N LEU A 260 5.35 -15.77 6.34
CA LEU A 260 6.70 -16.05 6.82
C LEU A 260 6.71 -16.57 8.24
N LEU A 261 5.97 -15.95 9.16
CA LEU A 261 5.82 -16.38 10.55
C LEU A 261 5.20 -17.77 10.61
N ALA A 262 4.15 -18.06 9.83
CA ALA A 262 3.50 -19.37 9.78
C ALA A 262 4.47 -20.44 9.30
N ARG A 263 5.27 -20.17 8.28
CA ARG A 263 6.32 -21.08 7.79
C ARG A 263 7.40 -21.33 8.83
N LYS A 264 7.92 -20.29 9.49
CA LYS A 264 8.99 -20.39 10.50
C LYS A 264 8.49 -21.09 11.77
N ALA A 265 7.27 -20.82 12.20
CA ALA A 265 6.62 -21.51 13.32
C ALA A 265 6.10 -22.91 12.96
N ARG A 266 6.08 -23.31 11.67
CA ARG A 266 5.52 -24.55 11.14
C ARG A 266 4.08 -24.80 11.56
N GLY A 267 3.24 -23.73 11.53
CA GLY A 267 1.88 -23.80 12.06
C GLY A 267 0.99 -22.68 11.52
N THR A 268 -0.07 -22.40 12.24
CA THR A 268 -1.04 -21.36 11.91
C THR A 268 -0.74 -20.10 12.67
N VAL A 269 -0.70 -18.94 11.97
CA VAL A 269 -0.49 -17.62 12.58
C VAL A 269 -1.64 -16.69 12.19
N ARG A 270 -2.24 -16.04 13.19
CA ARG A 270 -3.22 -14.98 13.03
C ARG A 270 -2.57 -13.63 13.31
N LEU A 271 -2.48 -12.79 12.29
CA LEU A 271 -1.97 -11.43 12.39
C LEU A 271 -3.15 -10.46 12.19
N LEU A 272 -3.45 -9.66 13.22
CA LEU A 272 -4.47 -8.62 13.20
C LEU A 272 -3.83 -7.30 13.56
N GLN A 273 -3.92 -6.33 12.66
CA GLN A 273 -3.46 -4.96 12.92
C GLN A 273 -4.42 -4.23 13.86
N THR A 274 -3.89 -3.41 14.73
CA THR A 274 -4.68 -2.46 15.50
C THR A 274 -5.24 -1.37 14.59
N ARG A 275 -6.15 -0.54 15.11
CA ARG A 275 -6.63 0.64 14.37
C ARG A 275 -5.49 1.61 14.07
N GLU A 276 -4.59 1.84 15.04
CA GLU A 276 -3.41 2.69 14.88
C GLU A 276 -2.49 2.15 13.79
N GLU A 277 -2.15 0.87 13.82
CA GLU A 277 -1.33 0.22 12.78
C GLU A 277 -1.96 0.33 11.40
N THR A 278 -3.28 0.20 11.30
CA THR A 278 -4.01 0.36 10.03
C THR A 278 -3.90 1.78 9.49
N PHE A 279 -3.81 2.80 10.35
CA PHE A 279 -3.59 4.19 9.95
C PHE A 279 -2.12 4.49 9.64
N LEU A 280 -1.18 3.88 10.36
CA LEU A 280 0.26 4.10 10.15
C LEU A 280 0.78 3.43 8.86
N ALA A 281 0.23 2.26 8.51
CA ALA A 281 0.74 1.42 7.42
C ALA A 281 -0.30 1.23 6.31
N HIS A 282 -0.96 2.31 5.91
CA HIS A 282 -1.97 2.27 4.86
C HIS A 282 -1.44 2.77 3.51
N ARG A 283 -2.17 2.45 2.44
CA ARG A 283 -2.09 3.13 1.16
C ARG A 283 -3.21 4.16 1.08
N GLY A 284 -2.89 5.43 0.94
CA GLY A 284 -3.83 6.52 0.89
C GLY A 284 -3.87 7.21 -0.46
N ARG A 285 -4.78 8.18 -0.61
CA ARG A 285 -4.70 9.13 -1.72
C ARG A 285 -3.58 10.12 -1.40
N PRO A 286 -2.51 10.21 -2.22
CA PRO A 286 -1.37 11.07 -1.91
C PRO A 286 -1.73 12.56 -2.01
N TRP A 287 -1.04 13.37 -1.23
CA TRP A 287 -1.07 14.81 -1.40
C TRP A 287 -0.57 15.18 -2.80
N THR A 288 -1.31 16.07 -3.49
CA THR A 288 -0.97 16.45 -4.86
C THR A 288 -1.14 17.95 -5.04
N LEU A 289 -0.15 18.60 -5.65
CA LEU A 289 -0.17 19.97 -6.10
C LEU A 289 -0.24 19.97 -7.63
N VAL A 290 -1.24 20.65 -8.18
CA VAL A 290 -1.42 20.76 -9.62
C VAL A 290 -1.46 22.23 -10.02
N LYS A 291 -0.54 22.65 -10.87
CA LYS A 291 -0.58 23.92 -11.56
C LYS A 291 -1.23 23.68 -12.93
N MET A 292 -2.35 24.31 -13.18
CA MET A 292 -3.14 24.14 -14.39
C MET A 292 -3.16 25.46 -15.18
N LYS A 293 -2.88 25.37 -16.48
CA LYS A 293 -3.02 26.46 -17.42
C LYS A 293 -3.98 26.05 -18.53
N ILE A 294 -5.00 26.85 -18.80
CA ILE A 294 -6.04 26.59 -19.81
C ILE A 294 -6.15 27.77 -20.78
N GLY A 295 -6.20 27.46 -22.06
CA GLY A 295 -6.50 28.38 -23.14
C GLY A 295 -7.93 28.19 -23.63
N LEU A 296 -8.69 29.27 -23.78
CA LEU A 296 -10.10 29.30 -24.15
C LEU A 296 -10.35 30.28 -25.26
N GLN A 297 -11.28 29.97 -26.17
CA GLN A 297 -11.88 30.92 -27.10
C GLN A 297 -13.14 31.54 -26.47
N ARG A 298 -13.60 32.70 -27.02
CA ARG A 298 -14.79 33.42 -26.51
C ARG A 298 -16.07 32.57 -26.58
N ASP A 299 -16.16 31.63 -27.48
CA ASP A 299 -17.28 30.69 -27.61
C ASP A 299 -17.23 29.51 -26.62
N GLY A 300 -16.22 29.48 -25.75
CA GLY A 300 -16.05 28.44 -24.71
C GLY A 300 -15.24 27.24 -25.12
N ARG A 301 -14.76 27.14 -26.37
CA ARG A 301 -13.89 26.04 -26.79
C ARG A 301 -12.54 26.11 -26.11
N ILE A 302 -12.02 24.96 -25.66
CA ILE A 302 -10.69 24.85 -25.09
C ILE A 302 -9.70 24.70 -26.24
N THR A 303 -8.66 25.52 -26.27
CA THR A 303 -7.60 25.50 -27.31
C THR A 303 -6.38 24.71 -26.85
N ALA A 304 -6.03 24.76 -25.55
CA ALA A 304 -4.95 24.04 -24.95
C ALA A 304 -5.13 23.88 -23.45
N LEU A 305 -4.52 22.83 -22.90
CA LEU A 305 -4.44 22.59 -21.48
C LEU A 305 -3.02 22.14 -21.11
N ALA A 306 -2.42 22.75 -20.09
CA ALA A 306 -1.16 22.30 -19.52
C ALA A 306 -1.29 22.06 -18.03
N LEU A 307 -0.70 20.99 -17.57
CA LEU A 307 -0.64 20.57 -16.17
C LEU A 307 0.80 20.33 -15.76
N GLU A 308 1.16 20.94 -14.64
CA GLU A 308 2.35 20.58 -13.89
C GLU A 308 1.89 19.98 -12.55
N ALA A 309 2.23 18.73 -12.29
CA ALA A 309 1.77 18.00 -11.09
C ALA A 309 2.94 17.53 -10.24
N THR A 310 2.90 17.83 -8.94
CA THR A 310 3.83 17.28 -7.94
C THR A 310 3.02 16.47 -6.94
N GLN A 311 3.43 15.23 -6.71
CA GLN A 311 2.72 14.31 -5.84
C GLN A 311 3.66 13.75 -4.77
N ALA A 312 3.25 13.83 -3.50
CA ALA A 312 3.94 13.18 -2.39
C ALA A 312 3.49 11.70 -2.32
N GLY A 313 4.29 10.80 -2.89
CA GLY A 313 3.98 9.38 -3.01
C GLY A 313 4.27 8.56 -1.76
N GLY A 314 4.68 9.18 -0.63
CA GLY A 314 5.07 8.46 0.58
C GLY A 314 6.43 7.78 0.47
N ALA A 315 6.69 6.83 1.38
CA ALA A 315 7.98 6.16 1.50
C ALA A 315 8.28 5.18 0.35
N TYR A 316 7.24 4.61 -0.25
CA TYR A 316 7.35 3.58 -1.28
C TYR A 316 6.48 3.90 -2.49
N ALA A 317 6.83 3.33 -3.64
CA ALA A 317 6.20 3.70 -4.90
C ALA A 317 4.71 3.33 -5.00
N GLY A 318 4.33 2.11 -4.60
CA GLY A 318 2.96 1.62 -4.63
C GLY A 318 2.17 2.01 -5.90
N TYR A 319 0.90 2.30 -5.75
CA TYR A 319 0.05 2.87 -6.82
C TYR A 319 0.27 4.36 -7.09
N GLY A 320 1.12 5.05 -6.30
CA GLY A 320 1.37 6.49 -6.47
C GLY A 320 1.81 6.87 -7.89
N ILE A 321 2.68 6.09 -8.51
CA ILE A 321 3.10 6.30 -9.90
C ILE A 321 1.91 6.22 -10.87
N ILE A 322 0.98 5.29 -10.66
CA ILE A 322 -0.17 5.10 -11.53
C ILE A 322 -1.15 6.26 -11.42
N THR A 323 -1.40 6.76 -10.22
CA THR A 323 -2.35 7.85 -10.00
C THR A 323 -1.94 9.11 -10.73
N ILE A 324 -0.65 9.43 -10.77
CA ILE A 324 -0.17 10.60 -11.49
C ILE A 324 -0.22 10.43 -13.02
N LEU A 325 0.04 9.21 -13.50
CA LEU A 325 -0.10 8.89 -14.93
C LEU A 325 -1.56 9.03 -15.38
N TYR A 326 -2.50 8.50 -14.61
CA TYR A 326 -3.93 8.62 -14.91
C TYR A 326 -4.41 10.07 -14.88
N THR A 327 -3.86 10.93 -14.04
CA THR A 327 -4.23 12.36 -13.98
C THR A 327 -4.04 13.01 -15.36
N GLY A 328 -2.94 12.73 -16.06
CA GLY A 328 -2.71 13.23 -17.42
C GLY A 328 -3.56 12.53 -18.48
N ALA A 329 -3.60 11.19 -18.44
CA ALA A 329 -4.26 10.37 -19.47
C ALA A 329 -5.78 10.57 -19.52
N LEU A 330 -6.45 10.71 -18.37
CA LEU A 330 -7.91 10.85 -18.31
C LEU A 330 -8.44 12.16 -18.88
N MET A 331 -7.61 13.18 -19.01
CA MET A 331 -8.04 14.48 -19.55
C MET A 331 -8.42 14.39 -21.03
N HIS A 332 -7.76 13.53 -21.79
CA HIS A 332 -8.11 13.27 -23.17
C HIS A 332 -9.47 12.56 -23.35
N GLY A 333 -9.96 11.90 -22.28
CA GLY A 333 -11.21 11.15 -22.34
C GLY A 333 -12.47 11.93 -21.95
N ILE A 334 -12.32 13.14 -21.37
CA ILE A 334 -13.45 13.90 -20.78
C ILE A 334 -13.82 15.10 -21.64
N TYR A 335 -12.84 15.80 -22.18
CA TYR A 335 -13.04 17.02 -22.94
C TYR A 335 -12.40 16.90 -24.33
N ASP A 336 -13.01 17.57 -25.32
CA ASP A 336 -12.42 17.77 -26.63
C ASP A 336 -11.38 18.88 -26.56
N ILE A 337 -10.12 18.50 -26.35
CA ILE A 337 -8.98 19.41 -26.21
C ILE A 337 -7.95 19.08 -27.28
N PRO A 338 -7.69 19.97 -28.25
CA PRO A 338 -6.79 19.69 -29.36
C PRO A 338 -5.32 19.62 -28.96
N ALA A 339 -4.92 20.22 -27.83
CA ALA A 339 -3.56 20.21 -27.36
C ALA A 339 -3.47 20.12 -25.84
N ILE A 340 -2.77 19.11 -25.34
CA ILE A 340 -2.57 18.87 -23.89
C ILE A 340 -1.10 18.62 -23.61
N LYS A 341 -0.57 19.30 -22.59
CA LYS A 341 0.74 19.03 -22.02
C LYS A 341 0.61 18.61 -20.56
N HIS A 342 1.29 17.54 -20.18
CA HIS A 342 1.32 17.03 -18.82
C HIS A 342 2.74 16.73 -18.37
N ASP A 343 3.24 17.50 -17.42
CA ASP A 343 4.50 17.33 -16.75
C ASP A 343 4.24 16.93 -15.29
N ALA A 344 4.84 15.84 -14.80
CA ALA A 344 4.57 15.37 -13.45
C ALA A 344 5.77 14.74 -12.76
N TRP A 345 5.86 14.98 -11.43
CA TRP A 345 6.94 14.53 -10.55
C TRP A 345 6.37 13.85 -9.30
N PRO A 346 6.05 12.53 -9.36
CA PRO A 346 5.82 11.75 -8.16
C PRO A 346 7.14 11.61 -7.40
N ASN A 347 7.12 11.94 -6.12
CA ASN A 347 8.31 11.92 -5.28
C ASN A 347 8.15 11.05 -4.05
N THR A 348 9.26 10.58 -3.46
CA THR A 348 9.28 9.93 -2.16
C THR A 348 9.38 10.96 -1.04
N THR A 349 8.58 10.74 0.00
CA THR A 349 8.64 11.49 1.26
C THR A 349 8.57 10.49 2.40
N PRO A 350 9.41 10.61 3.46
CA PRO A 350 9.21 9.84 4.67
C PRO A 350 8.01 10.43 5.43
N SER A 351 6.83 10.29 4.85
CA SER A 351 5.60 10.74 5.48
C SER A 351 5.27 9.83 6.66
N ALA A 352 4.87 10.43 7.77
CA ALA A 352 4.36 9.69 8.92
C ALA A 352 3.00 9.02 8.62
N THR A 353 2.42 9.31 7.48
CA THR A 353 1.08 8.88 7.04
C THR A 353 1.11 8.38 5.62
N ALA A 354 2.24 7.85 5.17
CA ALA A 354 2.31 7.27 3.83
C ALA A 354 1.38 6.08 3.69
#